data_699afceabc0f72260b4deb3dbe16b35b
#
_entry.id   699afceabc0f72260b4deb3dbe16b35b
#
_cell.length_a   1.000
_cell.length_b   1.000
_cell.length_c   1.000
_cell.angle_alpha   90.00
_cell.angle_beta   90.00
_cell.angle_gamma   90.00
#
_symmetry.space_group_name_H-M   'P 1'
#
loop_
_entity.id
_entity.type
_entity.pdbx_description
1 polymer ?
#
loop_
_entity_poly.entity_id
_entity_poly.type
_entity_poly.pdbx_seq_one_letter_code
_entity_poly.pdbx_strand_id
1 'polypeptide(L)'
;MCGILGTNFISDNFKLALENLNNRGPDFNSFLKIDSKQFGHTRLAIIDLDKEANQPMVFDDILIVFNGEIYNYKQLIKDENLICKTSSDTEVLIRLYQKYQLNFLNKLNGMFSFCIYDMKKEKYFCARDRYGKKPFFYYFKDNKFIFSSSIKSIIKILGTTPPLNKIALSQYVQYFVPLSANTFYKDIDSLEAASYLTFQNNTIEKKKFYKINTYKAIKDEKTALDKIEETLIKSVESRLVADVEVGSLLSGGVDSSLISAIYSKISSKKIHTFSIGYDEYKNYCELEYANITAKHINSNHTAVSIGKKDFIEYLEDSLDTLEQPHADSAAIPLNILTKKIKDSNIKTVLSGEGSDEIFLGYDNYKKFLGYYEFEKSLNSSQNQFLNSIISALQNNTKESEYLRRIIKKEPLYNSFGEIFSDIQKRKLFKKVPTFKSETAKKDPVDWMSYIDLKIWLGEALLSKVDRISMGNSIEVRTPFLDYNLVNLLFSIDSKLKVGNTNKYLLKKIASKYIPDTIINRPKKGFNSPFNEWLLQEYGNSVLELILQVNKNSKIFNEDYLIKIFELAKNRKFKQHLWTLFVFSKWYKKNYM
;
A
#
# COMPACT_ATOMS: atom_id res chain seq x y z
N MET A 1 -9.51 6.76 -11.26
CA MET A 1 -8.26 5.99 -11.55
C MET A 1 -8.54 4.90 -12.57
N CYS A 2 -7.46 4.32 -13.16
CA CYS A 2 -7.58 3.61 -14.43
C CYS A 2 -6.91 2.23 -14.37
N GLY A 3 -7.11 1.43 -15.40
CA GLY A 3 -6.32 0.26 -15.69
C GLY A 3 -5.47 0.48 -16.93
N ILE A 4 -4.22 0.05 -16.91
CA ILE A 4 -3.30 0.12 -18.06
C ILE A 4 -2.81 -1.28 -18.43
N LEU A 5 -2.64 -1.50 -19.74
CA LEU A 5 -2.11 -2.75 -20.30
C LEU A 5 -1.31 -2.43 -21.55
N GLY A 6 -0.20 -3.10 -21.78
CA GLY A 6 0.53 -2.99 -23.04
C GLY A 6 1.47 -4.16 -23.30
N THR A 7 1.76 -4.36 -24.59
CA THR A 7 2.65 -5.41 -25.09
C THR A 7 3.51 -4.87 -26.25
N ASN A 8 4.71 -5.44 -26.43
CA ASN A 8 5.56 -5.16 -27.59
C ASN A 8 5.31 -6.14 -28.75
N PHE A 9 4.27 -6.95 -28.66
CA PHE A 9 3.86 -7.94 -29.67
C PHE A 9 2.33 -8.02 -29.75
N ILE A 10 1.79 -8.61 -30.81
CA ILE A 10 0.34 -8.85 -30.95
C ILE A 10 -0.05 -10.09 -30.15
N SER A 11 -1.07 -9.95 -29.32
CA SER A 11 -1.71 -11.04 -28.58
C SER A 11 -3.20 -11.08 -28.86
N ASP A 12 -3.72 -12.25 -29.24
CA ASP A 12 -5.16 -12.47 -29.44
C ASP A 12 -5.94 -12.35 -28.13
N ASN A 13 -5.28 -12.59 -27.01
CA ASN A 13 -5.87 -12.47 -25.66
C ASN A 13 -5.94 -11.02 -25.15
N PHE A 14 -5.47 -10.00 -25.93
CA PHE A 14 -5.33 -8.64 -25.43
C PHE A 14 -6.66 -8.03 -24.96
N LYS A 15 -7.75 -8.19 -25.70
CA LYS A 15 -9.07 -7.69 -25.29
C LYS A 15 -9.54 -8.34 -23.99
N LEU A 16 -9.47 -9.67 -23.90
CA LEU A 16 -9.85 -10.41 -22.69
C LEU A 16 -8.98 -10.03 -21.48
N ALA A 17 -7.71 -9.73 -21.70
CA ALA A 17 -6.81 -9.26 -20.65
C ALA A 17 -7.15 -7.82 -20.21
N LEU A 18 -7.60 -6.98 -21.13
CA LEU A 18 -8.05 -5.61 -20.83
C LEU A 18 -9.35 -5.60 -20.03
N GLU A 19 -10.27 -6.52 -20.30
CA GLU A 19 -11.56 -6.68 -19.58
C GLU A 19 -11.35 -6.95 -18.08
N ASN A 20 -10.24 -7.62 -17.67
CA ASN A 20 -9.89 -7.79 -16.26
C ASN A 20 -9.66 -6.47 -15.52
N LEU A 21 -9.49 -5.36 -16.24
CA LEU A 21 -9.28 -4.02 -15.70
C LEU A 21 -10.57 -3.18 -15.62
N ASN A 22 -11.71 -3.67 -16.13
CA ASN A 22 -12.95 -2.89 -16.20
C ASN A 22 -13.44 -2.38 -14.85
N ASN A 23 -13.25 -3.14 -13.77
CA ASN A 23 -13.61 -2.70 -12.42
C ASN A 23 -12.78 -1.48 -11.97
N ARG A 24 -11.56 -1.32 -12.47
CA ARG A 24 -10.71 -0.17 -12.17
C ARG A 24 -11.20 1.10 -12.87
N GLY A 25 -11.69 0.96 -14.10
CA GLY A 25 -12.12 2.08 -14.93
C GLY A 25 -13.36 1.71 -15.76
N PRO A 26 -14.56 1.85 -15.16
CA PRO A 26 -15.80 1.43 -15.83
C PRO A 26 -16.36 2.45 -16.83
N ASP A 27 -15.88 3.70 -16.83
CA ASP A 27 -16.48 4.78 -17.61
C ASP A 27 -16.13 4.71 -19.10
N PHE A 28 -14.94 4.19 -19.44
CA PHE A 28 -14.51 4.01 -20.82
C PHE A 28 -13.43 2.94 -20.95
N ASN A 29 -13.45 2.18 -22.04
CA ASN A 29 -12.49 1.12 -22.36
C ASN A 29 -12.05 1.25 -23.82
N SER A 30 -10.75 1.30 -24.05
CA SER A 30 -10.20 1.35 -25.42
C SER A 30 -8.81 0.75 -25.51
N PHE A 31 -8.40 0.40 -26.72
CA PHE A 31 -7.02 0.06 -27.02
C PHE A 31 -6.61 0.52 -28.42
N LEU A 32 -5.31 0.75 -28.57
CA LEU A 32 -4.68 1.07 -29.84
C LEU A 32 -3.66 -0.02 -30.23
N LYS A 33 -3.57 -0.27 -31.52
CA LYS A 33 -2.55 -1.10 -32.13
C LYS A 33 -1.63 -0.20 -32.95
N ILE A 34 -0.33 -0.25 -32.67
CA ILE A 34 0.71 0.48 -33.41
C ILE A 34 1.74 -0.55 -33.85
N ASP A 35 1.81 -0.82 -35.13
CA ASP A 35 2.62 -1.90 -35.72
C ASP A 35 2.34 -3.26 -35.01
N SER A 36 3.39 -3.83 -34.42
CA SER A 36 3.30 -5.07 -33.63
C SER A 36 2.96 -4.85 -32.16
N LYS A 37 2.67 -3.63 -31.71
CA LYS A 37 2.50 -3.28 -30.30
C LYS A 37 1.03 -2.99 -29.99
N GLN A 38 0.61 -3.27 -28.76
CA GLN A 38 -0.77 -3.02 -28.31
C GLN A 38 -0.74 -2.25 -26.98
N PHE A 39 -1.60 -1.24 -26.86
CA PHE A 39 -1.78 -0.42 -25.66
C PHE A 39 -3.25 -0.31 -25.34
N GLY A 40 -3.64 -0.61 -24.10
CA GLY A 40 -5.02 -0.60 -23.63
C GLY A 40 -5.19 0.21 -22.36
N HIS A 41 -6.38 0.76 -22.20
CA HIS A 41 -6.74 1.60 -21.05
C HIS A 41 -8.20 1.40 -20.69
N THR A 42 -8.47 1.35 -19.37
CA THR A 42 -9.82 1.44 -18.81
C THR A 42 -9.89 2.66 -17.90
N ARG A 43 -10.86 3.55 -18.12
CA ARG A 43 -10.94 4.87 -17.49
C ARG A 43 -11.97 4.95 -16.38
N LEU A 44 -11.55 5.48 -15.22
CA LEU A 44 -12.44 6.10 -14.24
C LEU A 44 -12.25 7.62 -14.36
N ALA A 45 -13.23 8.31 -14.91
CA ALA A 45 -13.18 9.74 -15.19
C ALA A 45 -13.35 10.55 -13.89
N ILE A 46 -12.30 11.27 -13.50
CA ILE A 46 -12.23 12.12 -12.30
C ILE A 46 -11.79 13.53 -12.67
N ILE A 47 -10.75 13.67 -13.50
CA ILE A 47 -10.29 14.94 -14.08
C ILE A 47 -10.56 14.91 -15.57
N ASP A 48 -11.06 16.04 -16.11
CA ASP A 48 -11.44 16.21 -17.52
C ASP A 48 -12.42 15.10 -17.98
N LEU A 49 -13.72 15.33 -17.83
CA LEU A 49 -14.74 14.32 -18.09
C LEU A 49 -15.01 14.10 -19.60
N ASP A 50 -14.38 14.89 -20.47
CA ASP A 50 -14.56 14.82 -21.90
C ASP A 50 -13.87 13.61 -22.55
N LYS A 51 -14.31 13.27 -23.76
CA LYS A 51 -13.80 12.11 -24.50
C LYS A 51 -12.37 12.33 -25.02
N GLU A 52 -11.96 13.57 -25.20
CA GLU A 52 -10.61 13.98 -25.62
C GLU A 52 -9.54 13.58 -24.60
N ALA A 53 -9.93 13.42 -23.32
CA ALA A 53 -9.05 12.92 -22.26
C ALA A 53 -8.99 11.38 -22.18
N ASN A 54 -9.67 10.65 -23.08
CA ASN A 54 -9.59 9.19 -23.12
C ASN A 54 -8.21 8.73 -23.57
N GLN A 55 -7.84 7.55 -23.09
CA GLN A 55 -6.54 6.92 -23.34
C GLN A 55 -6.73 5.53 -24.01
N PRO A 56 -5.75 5.02 -24.75
CA PRO A 56 -4.40 5.55 -24.99
C PRO A 56 -4.44 6.93 -25.65
N MET A 57 -3.69 7.90 -25.11
CA MET A 57 -3.64 9.26 -25.61
C MET A 57 -2.39 9.44 -26.49
N VAL A 58 -2.54 10.07 -27.65
CA VAL A 58 -1.46 10.26 -28.59
C VAL A 58 -1.35 11.74 -28.97
N PHE A 59 -0.16 12.29 -28.80
CA PHE A 59 0.20 13.59 -29.35
C PHE A 59 1.54 13.48 -30.08
N ASP A 60 1.54 13.86 -31.35
CA ASP A 60 2.68 13.66 -32.25
C ASP A 60 3.11 12.18 -32.27
N ASP A 61 4.38 11.90 -31.97
CA ASP A 61 4.94 10.55 -31.92
C ASP A 61 4.99 9.94 -30.51
N ILE A 62 4.25 10.51 -29.56
CA ILE A 62 4.22 10.07 -28.16
C ILE A 62 2.84 9.52 -27.82
N LEU A 63 2.82 8.26 -27.38
CA LEU A 63 1.63 7.61 -26.80
C LEU A 63 1.81 7.47 -25.30
N ILE A 64 0.74 7.67 -24.52
CA ILE A 64 0.70 7.37 -23.09
C ILE A 64 -0.52 6.53 -22.73
N VAL A 65 -0.30 5.62 -21.74
CA VAL A 65 -1.33 5.03 -20.90
C VAL A 65 -0.97 5.31 -19.44
N PHE A 66 -1.90 5.88 -18.68
CA PHE A 66 -1.68 6.43 -17.36
C PHE A 66 -2.76 5.99 -16.37
N ASN A 67 -2.35 5.54 -15.20
CA ASN A 67 -3.18 5.23 -14.06
C ASN A 67 -2.73 6.08 -12.88
N GLY A 68 -3.48 7.12 -12.54
CA GLY A 68 -3.12 8.01 -11.45
C GLY A 68 -3.74 9.39 -11.53
N GLU A 69 -3.18 10.31 -10.75
CA GLU A 69 -3.52 11.73 -10.66
C GLU A 69 -2.26 12.56 -10.42
N ILE A 70 -2.06 13.63 -11.21
CA ILE A 70 -0.97 14.59 -11.00
C ILE A 70 -1.56 15.86 -10.39
N TYR A 71 -1.55 15.95 -9.08
CA TYR A 71 -2.23 17.01 -8.34
C TYR A 71 -1.75 18.45 -8.67
N ASN A 72 -0.49 18.60 -9.03
CA ASN A 72 0.09 19.89 -9.40
C ASN A 72 0.09 20.19 -10.91
N TYR A 73 -0.73 19.49 -11.71
CA TYR A 73 -0.71 19.62 -13.17
C TYR A 73 -1.01 21.05 -13.65
N LYS A 74 -1.98 21.76 -13.03
CA LYS A 74 -2.31 23.16 -13.38
C LYS A 74 -1.12 24.10 -13.12
N GLN A 75 -0.38 23.87 -12.03
CA GLN A 75 0.81 24.63 -11.71
C GLN A 75 1.94 24.34 -12.73
N LEU A 76 2.11 23.06 -13.11
CA LEU A 76 3.09 22.66 -14.13
C LEU A 76 2.80 23.26 -15.50
N ILE A 77 1.52 23.37 -15.90
CA ILE A 77 1.15 24.07 -17.16
C ILE A 77 1.67 25.51 -17.12
N LYS A 78 1.46 26.21 -16.02
CA LYS A 78 1.88 27.60 -15.83
C LYS A 78 3.40 27.75 -15.80
N ASP A 79 4.06 27.01 -14.89
CA ASP A 79 5.50 27.15 -14.62
C ASP A 79 6.35 26.75 -15.80
N GLU A 80 5.86 25.80 -16.60
CA GLU A 80 6.56 25.24 -17.74
C GLU A 80 6.10 25.83 -19.08
N ASN A 81 5.13 26.74 -19.07
CA ASN A 81 4.52 27.33 -20.28
C ASN A 81 4.06 26.24 -21.28
N LEU A 82 3.35 25.22 -20.78
CA LEU A 82 2.90 24.12 -21.63
C LEU A 82 1.64 24.52 -22.40
N ILE A 83 1.60 24.16 -23.67
CA ILE A 83 0.41 24.34 -24.53
C ILE A 83 -0.33 23.00 -24.56
N CYS A 84 -1.45 22.94 -23.86
CA CYS A 84 -2.32 21.77 -23.79
C CYS A 84 -3.61 22.01 -24.56
N LYS A 85 -4.13 20.96 -25.22
CA LYS A 85 -5.42 20.96 -25.93
C LYS A 85 -6.58 20.51 -25.03
N THR A 86 -6.28 19.70 -24.03
CA THR A 86 -7.23 19.18 -23.05
C THR A 86 -6.98 19.80 -21.67
N SER A 87 -7.89 19.63 -20.74
CA SER A 87 -7.70 20.00 -19.32
C SER A 87 -7.18 18.82 -18.47
N SER A 88 -6.77 17.72 -19.14
CA SER A 88 -6.30 16.49 -18.50
C SER A 88 -4.85 16.61 -18.02
N ASP A 89 -4.59 16.08 -16.83
CA ASP A 89 -3.24 15.87 -16.30
C ASP A 89 -2.44 14.86 -17.13
N THR A 90 -3.11 13.97 -17.88
CA THR A 90 -2.48 13.00 -18.80
C THR A 90 -1.72 13.71 -19.93
N GLU A 91 -2.32 14.73 -20.55
CA GLU A 91 -1.63 15.51 -21.60
C GLU A 91 -0.39 16.22 -21.06
N VAL A 92 -0.47 16.72 -19.81
CA VAL A 92 0.68 17.38 -19.16
C VAL A 92 1.89 16.44 -19.06
N LEU A 93 1.68 15.15 -18.80
CA LEU A 93 2.77 14.15 -18.79
C LEU A 93 3.44 14.02 -20.17
N ILE A 94 2.66 14.02 -21.25
CA ILE A 94 3.21 13.98 -22.63
C ILE A 94 4.05 15.24 -22.91
N ARG A 95 3.51 16.44 -22.60
CA ARG A 95 4.21 17.70 -22.84
C ARG A 95 5.50 17.81 -22.03
N LEU A 96 5.48 17.34 -20.77
CA LEU A 96 6.68 17.29 -19.94
C LEU A 96 7.71 16.29 -20.49
N TYR A 97 7.27 15.13 -20.99
CA TYR A 97 8.18 14.17 -21.63
C TYR A 97 8.80 14.74 -22.90
N GLN A 98 8.03 15.41 -23.75
CA GLN A 98 8.53 16.09 -24.95
C GLN A 98 9.61 17.12 -24.59
N LYS A 99 9.42 17.88 -23.51
CA LYS A 99 10.34 18.95 -23.09
C LYS A 99 11.57 18.44 -22.33
N TYR A 100 11.41 17.48 -21.43
CA TYR A 100 12.44 17.08 -20.44
C TYR A 100 12.89 15.62 -20.54
N GLN A 101 12.28 14.84 -21.41
CA GLN A 101 12.50 13.39 -21.51
C GLN A 101 12.28 12.73 -20.12
N LEU A 102 13.25 12.00 -19.58
CA LEU A 102 13.13 11.30 -18.30
C LEU A 102 13.20 12.21 -17.07
N ASN A 103 13.66 13.46 -17.21
CA ASN A 103 14.04 14.33 -16.08
C ASN A 103 12.85 15.05 -15.42
N PHE A 104 11.62 14.93 -15.94
CA PHE A 104 10.45 15.60 -15.37
C PHE A 104 9.88 14.93 -14.13
N LEU A 105 10.21 13.65 -13.84
CA LEU A 105 9.61 12.88 -12.75
C LEU A 105 9.68 13.57 -11.38
N ASN A 106 10.77 14.30 -11.11
CA ASN A 106 10.95 15.02 -9.84
C ASN A 106 10.00 16.22 -9.68
N LYS A 107 9.45 16.77 -10.78
CA LYS A 107 8.51 17.89 -10.78
C LYS A 107 7.08 17.45 -10.40
N LEU A 108 6.76 16.15 -10.55
CA LEU A 108 5.43 15.63 -10.32
C LEU A 108 5.08 15.56 -8.83
N ASN A 109 3.92 16.08 -8.44
CA ASN A 109 3.25 15.77 -7.17
C ASN A 109 1.98 15.01 -7.49
N GLY A 110 1.97 13.70 -7.21
CA GLY A 110 0.87 12.84 -7.61
C GLY A 110 0.98 11.42 -7.06
N MET A 111 0.06 10.62 -7.50
CA MET A 111 0.05 9.17 -7.38
C MET A 111 -0.09 8.60 -8.79
N PHE A 112 0.85 7.80 -9.23
CA PHE A 112 0.89 7.40 -10.64
C PHE A 112 1.60 6.10 -10.92
N SER A 113 1.11 5.45 -11.96
CA SER A 113 1.89 4.55 -12.80
C SER A 113 1.52 4.81 -14.25
N PHE A 114 2.50 4.88 -15.13
CA PHE A 114 2.26 5.13 -16.55
C PHE A 114 3.29 4.41 -17.42
N CYS A 115 2.92 4.25 -18.67
CA CYS A 115 3.84 3.93 -19.75
C CYS A 115 3.71 4.96 -20.87
N ILE A 116 4.81 5.64 -21.20
CA ILE A 116 4.97 6.46 -22.39
C ILE A 116 5.70 5.61 -23.42
N TYR A 117 5.18 5.58 -24.64
CA TYR A 117 5.85 4.99 -25.80
C TYR A 117 6.23 6.08 -26.79
N ASP A 118 7.54 6.26 -26.98
CA ASP A 118 8.13 7.16 -27.97
C ASP A 118 8.30 6.38 -29.29
N MET A 119 7.44 6.67 -30.27
CA MET A 119 7.37 5.93 -31.53
C MET A 119 8.63 6.13 -32.38
N LYS A 120 9.22 7.35 -32.37
CA LYS A 120 10.45 7.63 -33.12
C LYS A 120 11.66 6.88 -32.60
N LYS A 121 11.73 6.71 -31.27
CA LYS A 121 12.83 6.02 -30.60
C LYS A 121 12.55 4.53 -30.39
N GLU A 122 11.34 4.07 -30.68
CA GLU A 122 10.84 2.73 -30.30
C GLU A 122 11.10 2.39 -28.82
N LYS A 123 10.87 3.37 -27.95
CA LYS A 123 11.25 3.29 -26.54
C LYS A 123 10.02 3.36 -25.63
N TYR A 124 9.90 2.38 -24.72
CA TYR A 124 8.97 2.43 -23.60
C TYR A 124 9.65 3.12 -22.41
N PHE A 125 8.94 4.04 -21.79
CA PHE A 125 9.31 4.68 -20.54
C PHE A 125 8.18 4.51 -19.54
N CYS A 126 8.39 3.68 -18.53
CA CYS A 126 7.41 3.35 -17.51
C CYS A 126 7.87 3.89 -16.17
N ALA A 127 6.97 4.51 -15.39
CA ALA A 127 7.31 5.04 -14.07
C ALA A 127 6.23 4.72 -13.04
N ARG A 128 6.65 4.62 -11.77
CA ARG A 128 5.79 4.42 -10.61
C ARG A 128 6.09 5.46 -9.54
N ASP A 129 5.05 5.99 -8.89
CA ASP A 129 5.15 7.09 -7.94
C ASP A 129 6.05 6.79 -6.73
N ARG A 130 6.36 7.86 -5.96
CA ARG A 130 7.36 7.85 -4.86
C ARG A 130 7.11 6.81 -3.77
N TYR A 131 5.85 6.44 -3.54
CA TYR A 131 5.46 5.51 -2.45
C TYR A 131 4.80 4.23 -2.97
N GLY A 132 4.69 4.07 -4.31
CA GLY A 132 4.06 2.90 -4.92
C GLY A 132 2.55 2.85 -4.74
N LYS A 133 1.88 4.02 -4.68
CA LYS A 133 0.42 4.12 -4.53
C LYS A 133 -0.34 3.45 -5.65
N LYS A 134 0.23 3.47 -6.88
CA LYS A 134 -0.37 2.83 -8.05
C LYS A 134 0.40 1.60 -8.47
N PRO A 135 -0.29 0.49 -8.83
CA PRO A 135 0.36 -0.74 -9.25
C PRO A 135 0.94 -0.60 -10.66
N PHE A 136 2.10 -1.17 -10.86
CA PHE A 136 2.72 -1.39 -12.16
C PHE A 136 3.44 -2.73 -12.15
N PHE A 137 2.89 -3.73 -12.85
CA PHE A 137 3.49 -5.06 -13.02
C PHE A 137 4.02 -5.19 -14.44
N TYR A 138 5.08 -5.98 -14.61
CA TYR A 138 5.64 -6.26 -15.93
C TYR A 138 6.21 -7.68 -15.97
N TYR A 139 6.22 -8.20 -17.19
CA TYR A 139 6.88 -9.44 -17.57
C TYR A 139 7.86 -9.14 -18.69
N PHE A 140 9.07 -9.68 -18.59
CA PHE A 140 10.05 -9.60 -19.67
C PHE A 140 10.82 -10.90 -19.75
N LYS A 141 10.61 -11.64 -20.83
CA LYS A 141 11.32 -12.88 -21.16
C LYS A 141 11.13 -13.19 -22.64
N ASP A 142 12.15 -13.80 -23.25
CA ASP A 142 12.12 -14.21 -24.66
C ASP A 142 11.68 -13.06 -25.60
N ASN A 143 12.25 -11.87 -25.40
CA ASN A 143 11.94 -10.61 -26.11
C ASN A 143 10.48 -10.15 -26.02
N LYS A 144 9.65 -10.77 -25.17
CA LYS A 144 8.28 -10.35 -24.91
C LYS A 144 8.23 -9.45 -23.69
N PHE A 145 7.80 -8.22 -23.88
CA PHE A 145 7.55 -7.26 -22.83
C PHE A 145 6.05 -7.02 -22.68
N ILE A 146 5.52 -7.23 -21.48
CA ILE A 146 4.13 -7.00 -21.12
C ILE A 146 4.12 -6.14 -19.86
N PHE A 147 3.27 -5.14 -19.79
CA PHE A 147 3.03 -4.39 -18.55
C PHE A 147 1.53 -4.23 -18.28
N SER A 148 1.15 -4.14 -17.00
CA SER A 148 -0.24 -3.90 -16.60
C SER A 148 -0.36 -3.40 -15.18
N SER A 149 -1.52 -2.80 -14.87
CA SER A 149 -1.99 -2.54 -13.49
C SER A 149 -2.45 -3.82 -12.77
N SER A 150 -2.63 -4.95 -13.48
CA SER A 150 -3.15 -6.23 -12.97
C SER A 150 -2.23 -7.38 -13.34
N ILE A 151 -1.93 -8.25 -12.37
CA ILE A 151 -1.20 -9.51 -12.60
C ILE A 151 -2.07 -10.47 -13.43
N LYS A 152 -3.37 -10.52 -13.18
CA LYS A 152 -4.31 -11.39 -13.92
C LYS A 152 -4.30 -11.06 -15.42
N SER A 153 -4.19 -9.77 -15.77
CA SER A 153 -4.09 -9.36 -17.18
C SER A 153 -2.80 -9.87 -17.84
N ILE A 154 -1.67 -9.82 -17.14
CA ILE A 154 -0.41 -10.38 -17.66
C ILE A 154 -0.53 -11.90 -17.85
N ILE A 155 -1.06 -12.63 -16.86
CA ILE A 155 -1.28 -14.09 -16.95
C ILE A 155 -2.20 -14.42 -18.12
N LYS A 156 -3.25 -13.63 -18.36
CA LYS A 156 -4.17 -13.81 -19.48
C LYS A 156 -3.47 -13.66 -20.83
N ILE A 157 -2.56 -12.68 -20.96
CA ILE A 157 -1.71 -12.52 -22.17
C ILE A 157 -0.78 -13.72 -22.36
N LEU A 158 -0.18 -14.22 -21.27
CA LEU A 158 0.73 -15.37 -21.30
C LEU A 158 0.01 -16.69 -21.65
N GLY A 159 -1.29 -16.80 -21.37
CA GLY A 159 -2.08 -18.02 -21.58
C GLY A 159 -1.80 -19.15 -20.60
N THR A 160 -0.85 -18.98 -19.69
CA THR A 160 -0.43 -19.98 -18.69
C THR A 160 -0.10 -19.30 -17.36
N THR A 161 -0.40 -19.96 -16.24
CA THR A 161 0.00 -19.52 -14.91
C THR A 161 1.50 -19.78 -14.68
N PRO A 162 2.33 -18.75 -14.45
CA PRO A 162 3.75 -18.96 -14.16
C PRO A 162 3.98 -19.75 -12.87
N PRO A 163 5.13 -20.42 -12.72
CA PRO A 163 5.48 -21.15 -11.50
C PRO A 163 5.51 -20.26 -10.26
N LEU A 164 5.27 -20.85 -9.07
CA LEU A 164 5.35 -20.18 -7.79
C LEU A 164 6.75 -19.60 -7.52
N ASN A 165 6.81 -18.31 -7.17
CA ASN A 165 8.01 -17.66 -6.67
C ASN A 165 8.17 -17.93 -5.16
N LYS A 166 9.07 -18.84 -4.79
CA LYS A 166 9.31 -19.23 -3.39
C LYS A 166 9.93 -18.10 -2.56
N ILE A 167 10.67 -17.16 -3.17
CA ILE A 167 11.20 -15.98 -2.47
C ILE A 167 10.04 -15.08 -2.05
N ALA A 168 9.11 -14.79 -2.95
CA ALA A 168 7.90 -14.03 -2.64
C ALA A 168 7.06 -14.69 -1.53
N LEU A 169 6.94 -16.02 -1.50
CA LEU A 169 6.28 -16.73 -0.42
C LEU A 169 7.00 -16.54 0.92
N SER A 170 8.34 -16.57 0.95
CA SER A 170 9.13 -16.34 2.17
C SER A 170 8.96 -14.90 2.68
N GLN A 171 8.90 -13.92 1.78
CA GLN A 171 8.62 -12.52 2.12
C GLN A 171 7.20 -12.34 2.64
N TYR A 172 6.22 -12.94 1.98
CA TYR A 172 4.81 -12.89 2.36
C TYR A 172 4.54 -13.41 3.76
N VAL A 173 5.08 -14.58 4.12
CA VAL A 173 4.88 -15.10 5.48
C VAL A 173 5.49 -14.20 6.54
N GLN A 174 6.54 -13.46 6.21
CA GLN A 174 7.18 -12.52 7.12
C GLN A 174 6.48 -11.15 7.14
N TYR A 175 6.03 -10.62 6.01
CA TYR A 175 5.64 -9.20 5.86
C TYR A 175 4.25 -8.97 5.25
N PHE A 176 3.33 -9.91 5.31
CA PHE A 176 1.98 -9.84 4.73
C PHE A 176 1.91 -9.92 3.20
N VAL A 177 2.97 -9.55 2.49
CA VAL A 177 3.04 -9.42 1.02
C VAL A 177 4.43 -9.78 0.52
N PRO A 178 4.60 -10.07 -0.79
CA PRO A 178 5.91 -10.03 -1.44
C PRO A 178 6.51 -8.62 -1.34
N LEU A 179 7.83 -8.53 -1.29
CA LEU A 179 8.54 -7.25 -1.18
C LEU A 179 9.24 -6.86 -2.47
N SER A 180 9.40 -5.55 -2.65
CA SER A 180 10.15 -4.96 -3.76
C SER A 180 9.60 -5.39 -5.12
N ALA A 181 10.45 -5.87 -6.02
CA ALA A 181 10.05 -6.29 -7.36
C ALA A 181 9.29 -7.63 -7.41
N ASN A 182 9.25 -8.42 -6.33
CA ASN A 182 8.70 -9.78 -6.38
C ASN A 182 7.17 -9.82 -6.45
N THR A 183 6.63 -10.75 -7.24
CA THR A 183 5.26 -11.25 -7.13
C THR A 183 5.25 -12.74 -6.83
N PHE A 184 4.10 -13.32 -6.51
CA PHE A 184 3.97 -14.77 -6.31
C PHE A 184 4.20 -15.58 -7.58
N TYR A 185 4.20 -14.95 -8.74
CA TYR A 185 4.38 -15.57 -10.04
C TYR A 185 5.81 -15.32 -10.54
N LYS A 186 6.55 -16.38 -10.83
CA LYS A 186 7.92 -16.26 -11.35
C LYS A 186 7.91 -15.49 -12.69
N ASP A 187 8.91 -14.65 -12.91
CA ASP A 187 9.10 -13.83 -14.10
C ASP A 187 8.05 -12.70 -14.29
N ILE A 188 7.07 -12.53 -13.37
CA ILE A 188 6.23 -11.34 -13.27
C ILE A 188 6.74 -10.50 -12.12
N ASP A 189 7.25 -9.31 -12.42
CA ASP A 189 7.80 -8.38 -11.44
C ASP A 189 6.87 -7.18 -11.21
N SER A 190 7.00 -6.53 -10.06
CA SER A 190 6.47 -5.20 -9.78
C SER A 190 7.55 -4.15 -9.98
N LEU A 191 7.23 -3.02 -10.61
CA LEU A 191 8.15 -1.87 -10.62
C LEU A 191 8.21 -1.27 -9.21
N GLU A 192 9.41 -1.14 -8.65
CA GLU A 192 9.59 -0.58 -7.30
C GLU A 192 9.05 0.86 -7.22
N ALA A 193 8.58 1.25 -6.02
CA ALA A 193 8.24 2.63 -5.72
C ALA A 193 9.42 3.58 -6.00
N ALA A 194 9.13 4.82 -6.41
CA ALA A 194 10.11 5.85 -6.75
C ALA A 194 11.05 5.45 -7.89
N SER A 195 10.61 4.58 -8.79
CA SER A 195 11.45 4.04 -9.87
C SER A 195 10.81 4.24 -11.24
N TYR A 196 11.67 4.24 -12.24
CA TYR A 196 11.29 4.11 -13.63
C TYR A 196 12.02 2.95 -14.30
N LEU A 197 11.43 2.48 -15.39
CA LEU A 197 11.94 1.45 -16.25
C LEU A 197 11.93 1.98 -17.68
N THR A 198 13.00 1.72 -18.44
CA THR A 198 13.00 1.89 -19.89
C THR A 198 13.18 0.54 -20.56
N PHE A 199 12.41 0.29 -21.63
CA PHE A 199 12.57 -0.88 -22.49
C PHE A 199 12.81 -0.42 -23.91
N GLN A 200 13.94 -0.82 -24.48
CA GLN A 200 14.37 -0.50 -25.84
C GLN A 200 15.37 -1.57 -26.30
N ASN A 201 15.36 -1.95 -27.58
CA ASN A 201 16.29 -2.93 -28.15
C ASN A 201 16.38 -4.22 -27.31
N ASN A 202 15.24 -4.74 -26.90
CA ASN A 202 15.13 -5.94 -26.04
C ASN A 202 15.94 -5.86 -24.72
N THR A 203 16.14 -4.66 -24.19
CA THR A 203 16.86 -4.44 -22.94
C THR A 203 16.01 -3.60 -21.98
N ILE A 204 16.00 -4.00 -20.71
CA ILE A 204 15.37 -3.25 -19.63
C ILE A 204 16.44 -2.59 -18.76
N GLU A 205 16.31 -1.27 -18.56
CA GLU A 205 17.05 -0.53 -17.55
C GLU A 205 16.08 -0.02 -16.47
N LYS A 206 16.48 -0.10 -15.20
CA LYS A 206 15.69 0.39 -14.06
C LYS A 206 16.52 1.37 -13.23
N LYS A 207 15.90 2.51 -12.85
CA LYS A 207 16.56 3.54 -12.00
C LYS A 207 15.57 4.13 -11.02
N LYS A 208 16.06 4.52 -9.83
CA LYS A 208 15.31 5.32 -8.86
C LYS A 208 15.43 6.79 -9.19
N PHE A 209 14.30 7.51 -9.17
CA PHE A 209 14.27 8.96 -9.40
C PHE A 209 14.11 9.77 -8.12
N TYR A 210 13.76 9.14 -6.98
CA TYR A 210 13.54 9.84 -5.73
C TYR A 210 14.11 9.06 -4.54
N LYS A 211 14.60 9.81 -3.55
CA LYS A 211 15.08 9.32 -2.26
C LYS A 211 14.70 10.32 -1.16
N ILE A 212 14.20 9.83 -0.04
CA ILE A 212 13.86 10.68 1.11
C ILE A 212 15.12 11.35 1.65
N ASN A 213 15.06 12.68 1.79
CA ASN A 213 16.13 13.45 2.43
C ASN A 213 15.99 13.36 3.96
N THR A 214 17.08 13.03 4.64
CA THR A 214 17.12 12.87 6.10
C THR A 214 17.98 13.93 6.81
N TYR A 215 18.26 15.05 6.15
CA TYR A 215 19.01 16.16 6.77
C TYR A 215 18.12 16.88 7.81
N LYS A 216 18.63 17.01 9.06
CA LYS A 216 17.91 17.58 10.19
C LYS A 216 18.05 19.12 10.21
N ALA A 217 17.11 19.80 9.56
CA ALA A 217 17.09 21.25 9.45
C ALA A 217 16.28 21.93 10.57
N ILE A 218 15.25 21.27 11.13
CA ILE A 218 14.30 21.86 12.08
C ILE A 218 14.53 21.27 13.48
N LYS A 219 14.89 22.16 14.43
CA LYS A 219 15.20 21.83 15.83
C LYS A 219 14.27 22.53 16.83
N ASP A 220 13.40 23.42 16.35
CA ASP A 220 12.42 24.16 17.16
C ASP A 220 11.02 23.60 16.95
N GLU A 221 10.30 23.34 18.06
CA GLU A 221 8.98 22.70 18.03
C GLU A 221 7.93 23.61 17.38
N LYS A 222 7.93 24.90 17.68
CA LYS A 222 6.95 25.85 17.11
C LYS A 222 7.09 25.90 15.60
N THR A 223 8.31 26.07 15.11
CA THR A 223 8.62 26.04 13.67
C THR A 223 8.19 24.72 13.02
N ALA A 224 8.39 23.58 13.72
CA ALA A 224 7.95 22.28 13.24
C ALA A 224 6.43 22.22 13.10
N LEU A 225 5.68 22.62 14.14
CA LEU A 225 4.22 22.61 14.16
C LEU A 225 3.62 23.51 13.06
N ASP A 226 4.11 24.74 12.93
CA ASP A 226 3.60 25.72 11.96
C ASP A 226 3.81 25.18 10.52
N LYS A 227 5.02 24.68 10.21
CA LYS A 227 5.32 24.11 8.89
C LYS A 227 4.55 22.82 8.58
N ILE A 228 4.36 21.95 9.55
CA ILE A 228 3.58 20.71 9.37
C ILE A 228 2.13 21.08 9.06
N GLU A 229 1.52 21.98 9.86
CA GLU A 229 0.13 22.39 9.68
C GLU A 229 -0.08 23.01 8.29
N GLU A 230 0.76 23.97 7.90
CA GLU A 230 0.69 24.60 6.58
C GLU A 230 0.83 23.58 5.44
N THR A 231 1.83 22.68 5.54
CA THR A 231 2.08 21.67 4.51
C THR A 231 0.95 20.64 4.43
N LEU A 232 0.36 20.26 5.58
CA LEU A 232 -0.75 19.31 5.62
C LEU A 232 -2.02 19.92 5.01
N ILE A 233 -2.34 21.21 5.29
CA ILE A 233 -3.46 21.91 4.67
C ILE A 233 -3.29 21.91 3.14
N LYS A 234 -2.13 22.35 2.64
CA LYS A 234 -1.81 22.35 1.20
C LYS A 234 -1.91 20.95 0.60
N SER A 235 -1.52 19.95 1.36
CA SER A 235 -1.64 18.55 0.93
C SER A 235 -3.10 18.13 0.79
N VAL A 236 -3.97 18.47 1.73
CA VAL A 236 -5.41 18.19 1.61
C VAL A 236 -6.00 18.95 0.41
N GLU A 237 -5.76 20.26 0.30
CA GLU A 237 -6.24 21.10 -0.82
C GLU A 237 -5.89 20.48 -2.18
N SER A 238 -4.65 20.08 -2.37
CA SER A 238 -4.21 19.51 -3.65
C SER A 238 -4.90 18.19 -3.98
N ARG A 239 -5.34 17.41 -2.98
CA ARG A 239 -6.08 16.14 -3.19
C ARG A 239 -7.57 16.35 -3.42
N LEU A 240 -8.06 17.59 -3.34
CA LEU A 240 -9.43 17.93 -3.72
C LEU A 240 -9.57 18.28 -5.21
N VAL A 241 -8.48 18.35 -5.95
CA VAL A 241 -8.49 18.58 -7.40
C VAL A 241 -9.20 17.43 -8.11
N ALA A 242 -10.45 17.68 -8.54
CA ALA A 242 -11.33 16.73 -9.23
C ALA A 242 -12.48 17.50 -9.87
N ASP A 243 -13.04 16.95 -10.96
CA ASP A 243 -14.27 17.43 -11.60
C ASP A 243 -15.50 16.64 -11.13
N VAL A 244 -15.30 15.78 -10.12
CA VAL A 244 -16.32 14.98 -9.42
C VAL A 244 -16.27 15.24 -7.92
N GLU A 245 -17.32 14.86 -7.20
CA GLU A 245 -17.36 15.02 -5.75
C GLU A 245 -16.33 14.12 -5.05
N VAL A 246 -15.66 14.67 -4.03
CA VAL A 246 -14.68 13.99 -3.18
C VAL A 246 -15.31 13.68 -1.83
N GLY A 247 -15.26 12.42 -1.40
CA GLY A 247 -15.65 12.01 -0.05
C GLY A 247 -14.45 11.89 0.90
N SER A 248 -14.68 11.41 2.12
CA SER A 248 -13.61 11.11 3.08
C SER A 248 -13.91 9.86 3.89
N LEU A 249 -12.91 9.00 4.06
CA LEU A 249 -12.97 7.86 4.99
C LEU A 249 -12.78 8.38 6.43
N LEU A 250 -13.67 7.99 7.33
CA LEU A 250 -13.68 8.47 8.71
C LEU A 250 -13.73 7.30 9.69
N SER A 251 -12.59 6.88 10.21
CA SER A 251 -12.51 5.77 11.17
C SER A 251 -12.75 6.18 12.64
N GLY A 252 -12.87 7.50 12.90
CA GLY A 252 -12.90 8.05 14.26
C GLY A 252 -11.52 8.08 14.94
N GLY A 253 -10.43 7.71 14.26
CA GLY A 253 -9.05 7.95 14.69
C GLY A 253 -8.60 9.37 14.41
N VAL A 254 -7.54 9.82 15.08
CA VAL A 254 -6.99 11.19 14.93
C VAL A 254 -6.70 11.53 13.46
N ASP A 255 -6.14 10.59 12.70
CA ASP A 255 -5.68 10.80 11.33
C ASP A 255 -6.81 11.13 10.37
N SER A 256 -7.77 10.22 10.25
CA SER A 256 -8.94 10.40 9.38
C SER A 256 -9.82 11.56 9.83
N SER A 257 -9.94 11.77 11.15
CA SER A 257 -10.69 12.89 11.72
C SER A 257 -10.04 14.23 11.38
N LEU A 258 -8.71 14.34 11.48
CA LEU A 258 -7.98 15.56 11.13
C LEU A 258 -8.08 15.88 9.63
N ILE A 259 -7.88 14.87 8.76
CA ILE A 259 -8.02 15.06 7.31
C ILE A 259 -9.45 15.52 6.96
N SER A 260 -10.48 14.86 7.51
CA SER A 260 -11.88 15.23 7.28
C SER A 260 -12.21 16.63 7.82
N ALA A 261 -11.64 17.01 8.96
CA ALA A 261 -11.86 18.33 9.55
C ALA A 261 -11.19 19.46 8.74
N ILE A 262 -9.95 19.25 8.27
CA ILE A 262 -9.28 20.19 7.36
C ILE A 262 -10.08 20.30 6.06
N TYR A 263 -10.50 19.17 5.47
CA TYR A 263 -11.32 19.17 4.26
C TYR A 263 -12.63 19.94 4.47
N SER A 264 -13.35 19.71 5.57
CA SER A 264 -14.59 20.42 5.88
C SER A 264 -14.40 21.94 6.02
N LYS A 265 -13.25 22.39 6.56
CA LYS A 265 -12.92 23.84 6.65
C LYS A 265 -12.61 24.49 5.30
N ILE A 266 -12.03 23.73 4.37
CA ILE A 266 -11.67 24.23 3.03
C ILE A 266 -12.89 24.22 2.11
N SER A 267 -13.77 23.21 2.28
CA SER A 267 -14.94 23.02 1.42
C SER A 267 -16.02 24.08 1.70
N SER A 268 -16.59 24.64 0.65
CA SER A 268 -17.80 25.47 0.73
C SER A 268 -19.09 24.66 0.88
N LYS A 269 -19.01 23.33 0.70
CA LYS A 269 -20.16 22.41 0.76
C LYS A 269 -19.97 21.41 1.90
N LYS A 270 -21.08 20.85 2.35
CA LYS A 270 -21.10 19.75 3.31
C LYS A 270 -20.45 18.52 2.69
N ILE A 271 -19.40 17.98 3.33
CA ILE A 271 -18.65 16.83 2.80
C ILE A 271 -19.32 15.51 3.11
N HIS A 272 -19.14 14.49 2.25
CA HIS A 272 -19.55 13.12 2.52
C HIS A 272 -18.44 12.36 3.26
N THR A 273 -18.81 11.70 4.37
CA THR A 273 -17.89 10.87 5.15
C THR A 273 -18.42 9.45 5.31
N PHE A 274 -17.52 8.46 5.34
CA PHE A 274 -17.85 7.05 5.36
C PHE A 274 -17.08 6.31 6.43
N SER A 275 -17.79 5.48 7.21
CA SER A 275 -17.20 4.63 8.27
C SER A 275 -17.69 3.19 8.15
N ILE A 276 -16.89 2.27 8.70
CA ILE A 276 -17.29 0.88 8.89
C ILE A 276 -16.94 0.43 10.32
N GLY A 277 -17.79 -0.40 10.92
CA GLY A 277 -17.62 -0.99 12.23
C GLY A 277 -18.23 -2.37 12.32
N TYR A 278 -18.34 -2.92 13.53
CA TYR A 278 -18.74 -4.30 13.77
C TYR A 278 -19.89 -4.39 14.76
N ASP A 279 -20.92 -5.23 14.43
CA ASP A 279 -22.12 -5.39 15.24
C ASP A 279 -21.85 -6.11 16.56
N GLU A 280 -21.18 -7.26 16.50
CA GLU A 280 -21.03 -8.17 17.64
C GLU A 280 -19.82 -7.88 18.53
N TYR A 281 -18.82 -7.20 18.02
CA TYR A 281 -17.52 -6.99 18.67
C TYR A 281 -17.26 -5.52 18.98
N LYS A 282 -17.90 -4.98 20.02
CA LYS A 282 -17.73 -3.56 20.46
C LYS A 282 -16.28 -3.14 20.64
N ASN A 283 -15.40 -4.07 21.06
CA ASN A 283 -13.98 -3.79 21.23
C ASN A 283 -13.24 -3.49 19.93
N TYR A 284 -13.79 -3.90 18.78
CA TYR A 284 -13.24 -3.59 17.44
C TYR A 284 -14.00 -2.44 16.77
N CYS A 285 -15.20 -2.07 17.26
CA CYS A 285 -16.04 -1.04 16.66
C CYS A 285 -15.60 0.36 17.07
N GLU A 286 -15.48 1.27 16.11
CA GLU A 286 -15.08 2.67 16.32
C GLU A 286 -16.14 3.67 15.79
N LEU A 287 -17.35 3.18 15.41
CA LEU A 287 -18.41 4.02 14.84
C LEU A 287 -18.86 5.17 15.73
N GLU A 288 -18.83 4.97 17.05
CA GLU A 288 -19.17 6.03 18.02
C GLU A 288 -18.25 7.25 17.84
N TYR A 289 -16.94 7.03 17.77
CA TYR A 289 -15.95 8.11 17.58
C TYR A 289 -16.04 8.74 16.21
N ALA A 290 -16.32 7.94 15.18
CA ALA A 290 -16.57 8.46 13.84
C ALA A 290 -17.80 9.38 13.82
N ASN A 291 -18.89 8.99 14.49
CA ASN A 291 -20.10 9.81 14.64
C ASN A 291 -19.84 11.13 15.41
N ILE A 292 -19.02 11.11 16.46
CA ILE A 292 -18.62 12.33 17.19
C ILE A 292 -17.92 13.30 16.23
N THR A 293 -16.95 12.81 15.47
CA THR A 293 -16.24 13.65 14.49
C THR A 293 -17.19 14.14 13.39
N ALA A 294 -18.02 13.26 12.81
CA ALA A 294 -18.96 13.60 11.75
C ALA A 294 -19.94 14.72 12.17
N LYS A 295 -20.45 14.66 13.40
CA LYS A 295 -21.29 15.73 13.97
C LYS A 295 -20.50 17.02 14.16
N HIS A 296 -19.27 16.94 14.69
CA HIS A 296 -18.41 18.11 14.90
C HIS A 296 -18.12 18.88 13.62
N ILE A 297 -17.81 18.16 12.52
CA ILE A 297 -17.54 18.78 11.21
C ILE A 297 -18.79 18.97 10.35
N ASN A 298 -19.97 18.65 10.87
CA ASN A 298 -21.26 18.74 10.18
C ASN A 298 -21.27 18.05 8.80
N SER A 299 -20.72 16.82 8.70
CA SER A 299 -20.67 16.05 7.44
C SER A 299 -21.95 15.26 7.16
N ASN A 300 -22.16 14.90 5.89
CA ASN A 300 -23.12 13.86 5.49
C ASN A 300 -22.48 12.49 5.73
N HIS A 301 -22.81 11.87 6.88
CA HIS A 301 -22.12 10.68 7.35
C HIS A 301 -22.88 9.40 7.05
N THR A 302 -22.20 8.44 6.41
CA THR A 302 -22.69 7.07 6.19
C THR A 302 -21.86 6.10 7.02
N ALA A 303 -22.48 5.45 8.00
CA ALA A 303 -21.89 4.39 8.82
C ALA A 303 -22.39 3.02 8.37
N VAL A 304 -21.48 2.08 8.16
CA VAL A 304 -21.75 0.69 7.81
C VAL A 304 -21.37 -0.19 8.98
N SER A 305 -22.29 -1.05 9.43
CA SER A 305 -21.99 -2.06 10.45
C SER A 305 -22.03 -3.44 9.80
N ILE A 306 -21.05 -4.30 10.13
CA ILE A 306 -20.91 -5.64 9.55
C ILE A 306 -20.78 -6.72 10.61
N GLY A 307 -21.32 -7.89 10.31
CA GLY A 307 -21.23 -9.10 11.13
C GLY A 307 -20.40 -10.21 10.47
N LYS A 308 -20.39 -11.39 11.12
CA LYS A 308 -19.72 -12.58 10.60
C LYS A 308 -20.20 -12.95 9.20
N LYS A 309 -21.51 -12.87 8.96
CA LYS A 309 -22.12 -13.24 7.67
C LYS A 309 -21.55 -12.41 6.53
N ASP A 310 -21.49 -11.09 6.70
CA ASP A 310 -20.93 -10.18 5.69
C ASP A 310 -19.46 -10.48 5.44
N PHE A 311 -18.68 -10.71 6.51
CA PHE A 311 -17.27 -11.04 6.38
C PHE A 311 -17.03 -12.30 5.55
N ILE A 312 -17.82 -13.35 5.78
CA ILE A 312 -17.68 -14.64 5.06
C ILE A 312 -18.13 -14.48 3.60
N GLU A 313 -19.24 -13.76 3.36
CA GLU A 313 -19.76 -13.51 2.01
C GLU A 313 -18.73 -12.79 1.12
N TYR A 314 -18.03 -11.80 1.68
CA TYR A 314 -17.05 -11.00 0.92
C TYR A 314 -15.63 -11.57 0.95
N LEU A 315 -15.38 -12.70 1.64
CA LEU A 315 -14.05 -13.28 1.79
C LEU A 315 -13.42 -13.63 0.43
N GLU A 316 -14.09 -14.47 -0.37
CA GLU A 316 -13.53 -14.95 -1.64
C GLU A 316 -13.35 -13.82 -2.64
N ASP A 317 -14.34 -12.92 -2.77
CA ASP A 317 -14.25 -11.77 -3.67
C ASP A 317 -13.08 -10.84 -3.30
N SER A 318 -12.87 -10.60 -1.99
CA SER A 318 -11.75 -9.79 -1.51
C SER A 318 -10.39 -10.43 -1.81
N LEU A 319 -10.26 -11.75 -1.59
CA LEU A 319 -9.03 -12.47 -1.91
C LEU A 319 -8.74 -12.50 -3.42
N ASP A 320 -9.77 -12.63 -4.23
CA ASP A 320 -9.66 -12.60 -5.69
C ASP A 320 -9.26 -11.23 -6.24
N THR A 321 -9.81 -10.17 -5.66
CA THR A 321 -9.51 -8.78 -6.03
C THR A 321 -8.05 -8.42 -5.72
N LEU A 322 -7.44 -9.03 -4.71
CA LEU A 322 -6.02 -8.86 -4.37
C LEU A 322 -5.07 -9.54 -5.36
N GLU A 323 -5.54 -10.45 -6.23
CA GLU A 323 -4.83 -11.15 -7.32
C GLU A 323 -3.67 -12.07 -6.89
N GLN A 324 -3.09 -11.86 -5.74
CA GLN A 324 -2.07 -12.69 -5.09
C GLN A 324 -2.25 -12.65 -3.58
N PRO A 325 -1.68 -13.59 -2.82
CA PRO A 325 -1.81 -13.62 -1.37
C PRO A 325 -1.43 -12.29 -0.71
N HIS A 326 -2.32 -11.80 0.13
CA HIS A 326 -2.15 -10.62 0.96
C HIS A 326 -2.75 -10.91 2.35
N ALA A 327 -1.94 -10.87 3.39
CA ALA A 327 -2.35 -11.36 4.71
C ALA A 327 -3.05 -10.31 5.60
N ASP A 328 -3.43 -9.14 5.06
CA ASP A 328 -4.20 -8.15 5.81
C ASP A 328 -5.71 -8.42 5.68
N SER A 329 -6.33 -8.89 6.77
CA SER A 329 -7.76 -9.17 6.83
C SER A 329 -8.65 -7.93 6.70
N ALA A 330 -8.08 -6.72 6.89
CA ALA A 330 -8.78 -5.46 6.69
C ALA A 330 -9.18 -5.21 5.21
N ALA A 331 -8.72 -6.04 4.29
CA ALA A 331 -9.17 -6.04 2.90
C ALA A 331 -10.68 -6.29 2.78
N ILE A 332 -11.25 -7.18 3.61
CA ILE A 332 -12.66 -7.57 3.54
C ILE A 332 -13.58 -6.41 3.96
N PRO A 333 -13.46 -5.81 5.16
CA PRO A 333 -14.29 -4.66 5.51
C PRO A 333 -14.06 -3.47 4.58
N LEU A 334 -12.84 -3.26 4.04
CA LEU A 334 -12.60 -2.22 3.06
C LEU A 334 -13.35 -2.49 1.75
N ASN A 335 -13.47 -3.74 1.30
CA ASN A 335 -14.25 -4.12 0.12
C ASN A 335 -15.73 -3.77 0.31
N ILE A 336 -16.32 -4.14 1.45
CA ILE A 336 -17.70 -3.81 1.78
C ILE A 336 -17.92 -2.29 1.81
N LEU A 337 -17.03 -1.55 2.48
CA LEU A 337 -17.11 -0.10 2.58
C LEU A 337 -17.03 0.59 1.22
N THR A 338 -16.08 0.19 0.38
CA THR A 338 -15.91 0.81 -0.96
C THR A 338 -17.04 0.50 -1.91
N LYS A 339 -17.67 -0.68 -1.79
CA LYS A 339 -18.92 -0.99 -2.50
C LYS A 339 -20.05 -0.04 -2.07
N LYS A 340 -20.17 0.22 -0.77
CA LYS A 340 -21.17 1.16 -0.25
C LYS A 340 -20.91 2.61 -0.68
N ILE A 341 -19.65 3.01 -0.80
CA ILE A 341 -19.27 4.34 -1.34
C ILE A 341 -19.69 4.46 -2.81
N LYS A 342 -19.47 3.41 -3.60
CA LYS A 342 -19.91 3.36 -5.00
C LYS A 342 -21.42 3.56 -5.15
N ASP A 343 -22.24 2.95 -4.27
CA ASP A 343 -23.68 3.12 -4.24
C ASP A 343 -24.10 4.59 -3.98
N SER A 344 -23.22 5.40 -3.40
CA SER A 344 -23.45 6.83 -3.14
C SER A 344 -22.98 7.73 -4.30
N ASN A 345 -22.60 7.17 -5.46
CA ASN A 345 -22.07 7.87 -6.63
C ASN A 345 -20.78 8.70 -6.36
N ILE A 346 -20.06 8.40 -5.29
CA ILE A 346 -18.75 8.99 -5.00
C ILE A 346 -17.67 8.14 -5.68
N LYS A 347 -16.81 8.77 -6.49
CA LYS A 347 -15.70 8.09 -7.21
C LYS A 347 -14.36 8.19 -6.50
N THR A 348 -14.17 9.18 -5.62
CA THR A 348 -12.89 9.41 -4.95
C THR A 348 -13.09 9.82 -3.49
N VAL A 349 -12.19 9.35 -2.61
CA VAL A 349 -12.23 9.64 -1.17
C VAL A 349 -10.84 9.93 -0.62
N LEU A 350 -10.76 10.80 0.39
CA LEU A 350 -9.55 11.01 1.19
C LEU A 350 -9.43 9.92 2.27
N SER A 351 -8.18 9.57 2.62
CA SER A 351 -7.84 8.60 3.66
C SER A 351 -6.75 9.13 4.59
N GLY A 352 -6.74 8.67 5.84
CA GLY A 352 -5.71 8.94 6.84
C GLY A 352 -4.45 8.07 6.74
N GLU A 353 -4.29 7.25 5.70
CA GLU A 353 -3.15 6.36 5.53
C GLU A 353 -1.81 7.10 5.47
N GLY A 354 -0.77 6.53 6.07
CA GLY A 354 0.58 7.07 6.10
C GLY A 354 0.91 7.91 7.34
N SER A 355 -0.08 8.29 8.14
CA SER A 355 0.13 9.09 9.35
C SER A 355 0.96 8.35 10.40
N ASP A 356 0.64 7.09 10.64
CA ASP A 356 1.31 6.28 11.68
C ASP A 356 2.81 6.15 11.44
N GLU A 357 3.21 5.97 10.18
CA GLU A 357 4.59 5.78 9.79
C GLU A 357 5.41 7.05 9.93
N ILE A 358 4.84 8.21 9.58
CA ILE A 358 5.59 9.47 9.58
C ILE A 358 5.53 10.24 10.90
N PHE A 359 4.52 9.97 11.75
CA PHE A 359 4.32 10.62 13.07
C PHE A 359 4.53 9.69 14.26
N LEU A 360 5.12 8.51 14.09
CA LEU A 360 5.38 7.52 15.15
C LEU A 360 4.09 7.08 15.87
N GLY A 361 3.10 6.63 15.11
CA GLY A 361 1.78 6.31 15.64
C GLY A 361 1.65 4.93 16.28
N TYR A 362 2.53 3.98 15.97
CA TYR A 362 2.45 2.62 16.50
C TYR A 362 3.06 2.49 17.89
N ASP A 363 2.38 1.80 18.83
CA ASP A 363 2.90 1.56 20.18
C ASP A 363 4.22 0.82 20.19
N ASN A 364 4.46 -0.02 19.19
CA ASN A 364 5.72 -0.74 19.02
C ASN A 364 6.92 0.19 18.87
N TYR A 365 6.78 1.40 18.33
CA TYR A 365 7.90 2.32 18.18
C TYR A 365 8.54 2.67 19.51
N LYS A 366 7.74 2.95 20.55
CA LYS A 366 8.26 3.21 21.89
C LYS A 366 8.98 2.00 22.48
N LYS A 367 8.41 0.80 22.28
CA LYS A 367 9.03 -0.46 22.71
C LYS A 367 10.41 -0.66 22.06
N PHE A 368 10.49 -0.41 20.76
CA PHE A 368 11.75 -0.57 20.03
C PHE A 368 12.79 0.51 20.36
N LEU A 369 12.37 1.74 20.67
CA LEU A 369 13.28 2.77 21.19
C LEU A 369 13.93 2.30 22.51
N GLY A 370 13.16 1.69 23.43
CA GLY A 370 13.69 1.06 24.62
C GLY A 370 14.71 -0.05 24.32
N TYR A 371 14.46 -0.89 23.32
CA TYR A 371 15.42 -1.92 22.91
C TYR A 371 16.70 -1.32 22.29
N TYR A 372 16.61 -0.23 21.51
CA TYR A 372 17.79 0.47 20.99
C TYR A 372 18.64 1.11 22.10
N GLU A 373 17.99 1.68 23.13
CA GLU A 373 18.73 2.20 24.30
C GLU A 373 19.39 1.06 25.09
N PHE A 374 18.70 -0.07 25.27
CA PHE A 374 19.30 -1.27 25.87
C PHE A 374 20.49 -1.78 25.08
N GLU A 375 20.38 -1.89 23.74
CA GLU A 375 21.49 -2.28 22.87
C GLU A 375 22.73 -1.38 23.07
N LYS A 376 22.54 -0.07 23.15
CA LYS A 376 23.63 0.90 23.39
C LYS A 376 24.29 0.75 24.76
N SER A 377 23.54 0.31 25.79
CA SER A 377 24.04 0.15 27.16
C SER A 377 24.89 -1.11 27.34
N LEU A 378 24.83 -2.09 26.43
CA LEU A 378 25.51 -3.36 26.56
C LEU A 378 27.01 -3.28 26.24
N ASN A 379 27.83 -3.77 27.15
CA ASN A 379 29.25 -4.03 26.91
C ASN A 379 29.50 -5.44 26.37
N SER A 380 30.75 -5.74 26.00
CA SER A 380 31.14 -7.01 25.39
C SER A 380 30.90 -8.23 26.29
N SER A 381 31.16 -8.10 27.60
CA SER A 381 30.97 -9.20 28.58
C SER A 381 29.48 -9.49 28.79
N GLN A 382 28.65 -8.44 28.88
CA GLN A 382 27.19 -8.59 28.98
C GLN A 382 26.60 -9.23 27.73
N ASN A 383 27.08 -8.87 26.53
CA ASN A 383 26.68 -9.50 25.27
C ASN A 383 27.02 -11.00 25.23
N GLN A 384 28.22 -11.40 25.70
CA GLN A 384 28.61 -12.82 25.77
C GLN A 384 27.70 -13.59 26.76
N PHE A 385 27.41 -13.03 27.93
CA PHE A 385 26.52 -13.62 28.92
C PHE A 385 25.10 -13.80 28.38
N LEU A 386 24.53 -12.77 27.76
CA LEU A 386 23.20 -12.84 27.12
C LEU A 386 23.17 -13.88 25.99
N ASN A 387 24.23 -14.01 25.21
CA ASN A 387 24.32 -15.01 24.16
C ASN A 387 24.26 -16.45 24.71
N SER A 388 24.94 -16.72 25.83
CA SER A 388 24.86 -18.04 26.50
C SER A 388 23.46 -18.34 27.03
N ILE A 389 22.78 -17.35 27.62
CA ILE A 389 21.38 -17.52 28.10
C ILE A 389 20.45 -17.81 26.92
N ILE A 390 20.51 -17.04 25.84
CA ILE A 390 19.61 -17.24 24.67
C ILE A 390 19.85 -18.56 24.00
N SER A 391 21.10 -18.99 23.91
CA SER A 391 21.46 -20.31 23.36
C SER A 391 20.88 -21.46 24.19
N ALA A 392 20.82 -21.29 25.51
CA ALA A 392 20.27 -22.28 26.45
C ALA A 392 18.73 -22.31 26.47
N LEU A 393 18.06 -21.15 26.27
CA LEU A 393 16.62 -21.02 26.49
C LEU A 393 15.73 -21.59 25.38
N GLN A 394 16.22 -22.10 24.28
CA GLN A 394 15.44 -22.64 23.13
C GLN A 394 14.09 -21.90 22.85
N ASN A 395 13.98 -20.66 23.28
CA ASN A 395 12.71 -19.92 23.35
C ASN A 395 12.36 -19.34 21.97
N ASN A 396 11.08 -19.42 21.58
CA ASN A 396 10.60 -19.07 20.25
C ASN A 396 9.68 -17.85 20.27
N THR A 397 9.83 -17.00 21.27
CA THR A 397 9.06 -15.75 21.39
C THR A 397 9.66 -14.65 20.50
N LYS A 398 8.88 -13.63 20.19
CA LYS A 398 9.38 -12.43 19.48
C LYS A 398 10.46 -11.72 20.29
N GLU A 399 10.34 -11.71 21.63
CA GLU A 399 11.31 -11.11 22.55
C GLU A 399 12.68 -11.81 22.46
N SER A 400 12.70 -13.13 22.43
CA SER A 400 13.97 -13.88 22.26
C SER A 400 14.61 -13.62 20.89
N GLU A 401 13.82 -13.41 19.84
CA GLU A 401 14.32 -13.00 18.54
C GLU A 401 14.93 -11.59 18.57
N TYR A 402 14.31 -10.63 19.25
CA TYR A 402 14.84 -9.27 19.38
C TYR A 402 16.16 -9.25 20.16
N LEU A 403 16.25 -9.99 21.27
CA LEU A 403 17.51 -10.15 22.01
C LEU A 403 18.59 -10.80 21.15
N ARG A 404 18.26 -11.82 20.35
CA ARG A 404 19.20 -12.44 19.41
C ARG A 404 19.73 -11.43 18.39
N ARG A 405 18.86 -10.57 17.85
CA ARG A 405 19.25 -9.52 16.88
C ARG A 405 20.19 -8.50 17.53
N ILE A 406 19.90 -8.07 18.76
CA ILE A 406 20.77 -7.16 19.54
C ILE A 406 22.18 -7.78 19.67
N ILE A 407 22.26 -9.03 20.15
CA ILE A 407 23.54 -9.71 20.38
C ILE A 407 24.33 -9.90 19.08
N LYS A 408 23.64 -10.25 18.00
CA LYS A 408 24.27 -10.49 16.68
C LYS A 408 24.47 -9.22 15.85
N LYS A 409 24.10 -8.05 16.39
CA LYS A 409 24.13 -6.76 15.68
C LYS A 409 23.38 -6.81 14.34
N GLU A 410 22.29 -7.56 14.29
CA GLU A 410 21.36 -7.60 13.16
C GLU A 410 20.35 -6.44 13.27
N PRO A 411 19.68 -6.03 12.17
CA PRO A 411 18.65 -5.01 12.24
C PRO A 411 17.56 -5.39 13.23
N LEU A 412 17.42 -4.59 14.29
CA LEU A 412 16.51 -4.88 15.41
C LEU A 412 15.05 -4.73 14.97
N TYR A 413 14.72 -3.67 14.25
CA TYR A 413 13.40 -3.38 13.73
C TYR A 413 13.36 -3.58 12.20
N ASN A 414 12.57 -4.54 11.75
CA ASN A 414 12.45 -4.88 10.33
C ASN A 414 11.17 -4.30 9.68
N SER A 415 10.10 -4.13 10.43
CA SER A 415 8.85 -3.44 10.07
C SER A 415 7.76 -3.72 11.11
N PHE A 416 6.74 -2.87 11.19
CA PHE A 416 5.51 -3.13 11.95
C PHE A 416 4.80 -4.42 11.49
N GLY A 417 4.81 -4.68 10.18
CA GLY A 417 4.17 -5.85 9.55
C GLY A 417 4.91 -7.17 9.71
N GLU A 418 5.88 -7.33 10.63
CA GLU A 418 6.57 -8.62 10.80
C GLU A 418 5.68 -9.66 11.51
N ILE A 419 5.21 -10.69 10.76
CA ILE A 419 4.38 -11.80 11.27
C ILE A 419 5.26 -12.93 11.82
N PHE A 420 5.95 -13.64 10.90
CA PHE A 420 6.85 -14.73 11.25
C PHE A 420 8.26 -14.20 11.47
N SER A 421 8.84 -14.44 12.64
CA SER A 421 10.26 -14.19 12.88
C SER A 421 11.14 -15.14 12.07
N ASP A 422 12.43 -14.86 11.97
CA ASP A 422 13.37 -15.74 11.26
C ASP A 422 13.46 -17.14 11.88
N ILE A 423 13.35 -17.24 13.21
CA ILE A 423 13.27 -18.53 13.91
C ILE A 423 12.00 -19.29 13.51
N GLN A 424 10.85 -18.61 13.47
CA GLN A 424 9.59 -19.22 13.09
C GLN A 424 9.58 -19.67 11.63
N LYS A 425 10.18 -18.89 10.71
CA LYS A 425 10.35 -19.28 9.31
C LYS A 425 11.21 -20.53 9.15
N ARG A 426 12.30 -20.64 9.90
CA ARG A 426 13.14 -21.88 9.90
C ARG A 426 12.38 -23.12 10.36
N LYS A 427 11.39 -22.97 11.24
CA LYS A 427 10.50 -24.08 11.66
C LYS A 427 9.40 -24.36 10.65
N LEU A 428 8.89 -23.34 9.98
CA LEU A 428 7.80 -23.44 9.03
C LEU A 428 8.24 -24.10 7.71
N PHE A 429 9.35 -23.64 7.12
CA PHE A 429 9.81 -24.12 5.82
C PHE A 429 10.71 -25.36 5.95
N LYS A 430 10.53 -26.36 5.09
CA LYS A 430 11.50 -27.47 4.92
C LYS A 430 12.85 -26.94 4.41
N LYS A 431 12.83 -25.94 3.50
CA LYS A 431 14.00 -25.20 3.03
C LYS A 431 13.63 -23.73 2.92
N VAL A 432 14.21 -22.90 3.77
CA VAL A 432 13.89 -21.46 3.84
C VAL A 432 14.44 -20.74 2.60
N PRO A 433 13.60 -20.12 1.77
CA PRO A 433 14.08 -19.23 0.73
C PRO A 433 14.61 -17.95 1.37
N THR A 434 15.84 -17.55 1.03
CA THR A 434 16.51 -16.37 1.58
C THR A 434 16.35 -15.17 0.67
N PHE A 435 16.27 -13.98 1.27
CA PHE A 435 16.30 -12.69 0.58
C PHE A 435 17.10 -11.70 1.43
N LYS A 436 17.60 -10.65 0.77
CA LYS A 436 18.40 -9.63 1.44
C LYS A 436 17.47 -8.62 2.13
N SER A 437 17.70 -8.40 3.42
CA SER A 437 17.03 -7.34 4.19
C SER A 437 17.67 -5.97 3.94
N GLU A 438 16.91 -4.90 4.19
CA GLU A 438 17.42 -3.53 4.19
C GLU A 438 18.44 -3.33 5.31
N THR A 439 19.39 -2.43 5.08
CA THR A 439 20.40 -2.06 6.09
C THR A 439 19.86 -0.93 6.96
N ALA A 440 19.93 -1.09 8.28
CA ALA A 440 19.47 -0.10 9.23
C ALA A 440 20.22 1.24 9.10
N LYS A 441 19.48 2.35 9.28
CA LYS A 441 20.04 3.70 9.36
C LYS A 441 20.55 3.97 10.78
N LYS A 442 21.41 5.01 10.93
CA LYS A 442 22.00 5.36 12.23
C LYS A 442 20.97 5.85 13.26
N ASP A 443 19.98 6.64 12.83
CA ASP A 443 18.90 7.15 13.70
C ASP A 443 17.75 6.13 13.76
N PRO A 444 17.45 5.56 14.94
CA PRO A 444 16.39 4.56 15.09
C PRO A 444 14.98 5.08 14.74
N VAL A 445 14.68 6.35 15.06
CA VAL A 445 13.38 6.97 14.76
C VAL A 445 13.18 7.07 13.25
N ASP A 446 14.17 7.60 12.55
CA ASP A 446 14.11 7.70 11.09
C ASP A 446 14.14 6.32 10.43
N TRP A 447 14.87 5.36 11.01
CA TRP A 447 14.89 4.00 10.49
C TRP A 447 13.51 3.35 10.56
N MET A 448 12.85 3.41 11.72
CA MET A 448 11.51 2.83 11.90
C MET A 448 10.49 3.46 10.96
N SER A 449 10.45 4.80 10.86
CA SER A 449 9.59 5.51 9.91
C SER A 449 9.89 5.13 8.46
N TYR A 450 11.17 5.08 8.08
CA TYR A 450 11.59 4.77 6.70
C TYR A 450 11.23 3.36 6.28
N ILE A 451 11.52 2.37 7.13
CA ILE A 451 11.27 0.96 6.79
C ILE A 451 9.78 0.65 6.71
N ASP A 452 8.97 1.28 7.58
CA ASP A 452 7.53 1.11 7.53
C ASP A 452 6.90 1.87 6.35
N LEU A 453 7.37 3.05 5.99
CA LEU A 453 6.98 3.70 4.73
C LEU A 453 7.27 2.81 3.51
N LYS A 454 8.39 2.08 3.53
CA LYS A 454 8.79 1.24 2.40
C LYS A 454 8.07 -0.10 2.37
N ILE A 455 8.03 -0.83 3.50
CA ILE A 455 7.52 -2.21 3.57
C ILE A 455 6.05 -2.22 3.96
N TRP A 456 5.74 -1.82 5.19
CA TRP A 456 4.39 -1.93 5.71
C TRP A 456 3.38 -1.07 4.96
N LEU A 457 3.69 0.19 4.78
CA LEU A 457 2.81 1.10 4.05
C LEU A 457 2.88 0.85 2.53
N GLY A 458 4.08 0.96 1.93
CA GLY A 458 4.24 0.96 0.48
C GLY A 458 3.84 -0.35 -0.18
N GLU A 459 4.29 -1.48 0.37
CA GLU A 459 4.04 -2.79 -0.23
C GLU A 459 2.74 -3.44 0.30
N ALA A 460 2.41 -3.29 1.59
CA ALA A 460 1.22 -3.92 2.14
C ALA A 460 0.00 -3.00 2.12
N LEU A 461 -0.03 -1.89 2.89
CA LEU A 461 -1.25 -1.11 3.05
C LEU A 461 -1.71 -0.47 1.74
N LEU A 462 -0.82 0.24 1.02
CA LEU A 462 -1.20 0.93 -0.21
C LEU A 462 -1.61 -0.03 -1.33
N SER A 463 -0.97 -1.20 -1.43
CA SER A 463 -1.35 -2.21 -2.41
C SER A 463 -2.72 -2.82 -2.13
N LYS A 464 -3.06 -3.06 -0.85
CA LYS A 464 -4.39 -3.48 -0.42
C LYS A 464 -5.43 -2.40 -0.73
N VAL A 465 -5.17 -1.17 -0.29
CA VAL A 465 -6.09 -0.05 -0.48
C VAL A 465 -6.39 0.15 -1.96
N ASP A 466 -5.37 0.24 -2.83
CA ASP A 466 -5.58 0.43 -4.26
C ASP A 466 -6.36 -0.73 -4.90
N ARG A 467 -5.94 -1.99 -4.68
CA ARG A 467 -6.59 -3.14 -5.33
C ARG A 467 -8.04 -3.29 -4.91
N ILE A 468 -8.32 -3.23 -3.61
CA ILE A 468 -9.67 -3.42 -3.08
C ILE A 468 -10.58 -2.26 -3.48
N SER A 469 -10.16 -1.02 -3.29
CA SER A 469 -11.00 0.13 -3.62
C SER A 469 -11.25 0.24 -5.13
N MET A 470 -10.23 -0.05 -5.93
CA MET A 470 -10.35 -0.06 -7.39
C MET A 470 -11.15 -1.26 -7.94
N GLY A 471 -11.22 -2.37 -7.21
CA GLY A 471 -12.17 -3.44 -7.49
C GLY A 471 -13.62 -2.96 -7.49
N ASN A 472 -13.90 -1.88 -6.75
CA ASN A 472 -15.20 -1.18 -6.70
C ASN A 472 -15.21 0.17 -7.43
N SER A 473 -14.18 0.50 -8.21
CA SER A 473 -14.07 1.78 -8.94
C SER A 473 -13.99 3.01 -8.01
N ILE A 474 -13.40 2.88 -6.82
CA ILE A 474 -13.19 3.97 -5.87
C ILE A 474 -11.72 4.34 -5.80
N GLU A 475 -11.42 5.61 -6.05
CA GLU A 475 -10.08 6.16 -5.89
C GLU A 475 -9.84 6.61 -4.45
N VAL A 476 -8.78 6.11 -3.81
CA VAL A 476 -8.37 6.56 -2.47
C VAL A 476 -7.14 7.46 -2.59
N ARG A 477 -7.24 8.67 -2.01
CA ARG A 477 -6.18 9.69 -1.94
C ARG A 477 -5.64 9.81 -0.53
N THR A 478 -4.33 9.94 -0.40
CA THR A 478 -3.61 9.88 0.89
C THR A 478 -2.85 11.19 1.15
N PRO A 479 -3.46 12.20 1.83
CA PRO A 479 -2.81 13.50 2.07
C PRO A 479 -1.51 13.38 2.89
N PHE A 480 -1.41 12.49 3.87
CA PHE A 480 -0.19 12.31 4.65
C PHE A 480 1.01 11.86 3.81
N LEU A 481 0.77 11.30 2.62
CA LEU A 481 1.82 10.87 1.70
C LEU A 481 2.12 11.92 0.61
N ASP A 482 1.96 13.20 0.92
CA ASP A 482 2.58 14.26 0.14
C ASP A 482 4.10 14.21 0.35
N TYR A 483 4.87 14.26 -0.75
CA TYR A 483 6.33 14.14 -0.63
C TYR A 483 6.96 15.35 0.08
N ASN A 484 6.33 16.53 0.02
CA ASN A 484 6.78 17.70 0.77
C ASN A 484 6.57 17.49 2.27
N LEU A 485 5.42 16.94 2.69
CA LEU A 485 5.14 16.62 4.09
C LEU A 485 6.09 15.54 4.61
N VAL A 486 6.29 14.46 3.84
CA VAL A 486 7.22 13.38 4.23
C VAL A 486 8.64 13.92 4.37
N ASN A 487 9.15 14.67 3.37
CA ASN A 487 10.49 15.27 3.46
C ASN A 487 10.62 16.24 4.64
N LEU A 488 9.58 17.06 4.90
CA LEU A 488 9.53 17.94 6.05
C LEU A 488 9.68 17.15 7.36
N LEU A 489 8.91 16.08 7.56
CA LEU A 489 8.97 15.27 8.78
C LEU A 489 10.32 14.56 8.95
N PHE A 490 10.97 14.12 7.88
CA PHE A 490 12.32 13.59 7.94
C PHE A 490 13.39 14.67 8.16
N SER A 491 13.09 15.96 7.94
CA SER A 491 13.98 17.08 8.25
C SER A 491 13.86 17.60 9.69
N ILE A 492 12.86 17.16 10.45
CA ILE A 492 12.66 17.51 11.86
C ILE A 492 13.57 16.64 12.74
N ASP A 493 14.17 17.25 13.77
CA ASP A 493 14.97 16.52 14.76
C ASP A 493 14.13 15.39 15.39
N SER A 494 14.71 14.22 15.46
CA SER A 494 14.02 13.00 15.94
C SER A 494 13.50 13.15 17.38
N LYS A 495 14.18 13.94 18.22
CA LYS A 495 13.76 14.21 19.60
C LYS A 495 12.41 14.95 19.66
N LEU A 496 12.11 15.83 18.71
CA LEU A 496 10.84 16.54 18.65
C LEU A 496 9.67 15.61 18.24
N LYS A 497 9.94 14.55 17.50
CA LYS A 497 8.92 13.56 17.10
C LYS A 497 8.57 12.59 18.23
N VAL A 498 9.53 12.32 19.12
CA VAL A 498 9.35 11.41 20.27
C VAL A 498 8.82 12.20 21.46
N GLY A 499 7.51 12.27 21.59
CA GLY A 499 6.87 12.90 22.75
C GLY A 499 6.38 11.90 23.79
N ASN A 500 5.65 12.39 24.80
CA ASN A 500 5.00 11.58 25.82
C ASN A 500 3.85 10.70 25.29
N THR A 501 3.28 11.06 24.14
CA THR A 501 2.21 10.31 23.46
C THR A 501 2.62 9.93 22.04
N ASN A 502 1.99 8.88 21.49
CA ASN A 502 2.12 8.58 20.05
C ASN A 502 1.55 9.76 19.24
N LYS A 503 2.15 10.01 18.06
CA LYS A 503 1.76 11.13 17.18
C LYS A 503 1.81 12.51 17.86
N TYR A 504 2.78 12.74 18.73
CA TYR A 504 2.87 13.94 19.54
C TYR A 504 2.64 15.24 18.77
N LEU A 505 3.43 15.47 17.70
CA LEU A 505 3.29 16.68 16.88
C LEU A 505 1.93 16.75 16.17
N LEU A 506 1.45 15.63 15.64
CA LEU A 506 0.15 15.58 14.96
C LEU A 506 -1.01 15.90 15.91
N LYS A 507 -1.00 15.35 17.13
CA LYS A 507 -2.03 15.61 18.13
C LYS A 507 -2.09 17.08 18.58
N LYS A 508 -0.94 17.75 18.67
CA LYS A 508 -0.88 19.20 18.93
C LYS A 508 -1.53 20.03 17.82
N ILE A 509 -1.37 19.61 16.57
CA ILE A 509 -2.04 20.27 15.45
C ILE A 509 -3.53 19.93 15.47
N ALA A 510 -3.87 18.64 15.68
CA ALA A 510 -5.23 18.15 15.67
C ALA A 510 -6.14 18.82 16.70
N SER A 511 -5.60 19.28 17.85
CA SER A 511 -6.37 20.00 18.89
C SER A 511 -7.02 21.30 18.41
N LYS A 512 -6.57 21.85 17.29
CA LYS A 512 -7.18 23.04 16.65
C LYS A 512 -8.39 22.68 15.76
N TYR A 513 -8.62 21.40 15.48
CA TYR A 513 -9.55 20.94 14.43
C TYR A 513 -10.60 19.93 14.92
N ILE A 514 -10.26 19.09 15.89
CA ILE A 514 -11.11 17.98 16.32
C ILE A 514 -11.20 17.92 17.86
N PRO A 515 -12.29 17.34 18.42
CA PRO A 515 -12.50 17.28 19.87
C PRO A 515 -11.43 16.48 20.61
N ASP A 516 -11.15 16.88 21.86
CA ASP A 516 -10.19 16.20 22.76
C ASP A 516 -10.52 14.73 22.99
N THR A 517 -11.80 14.36 22.99
CA THR A 517 -12.26 12.97 23.11
C THR A 517 -11.71 12.06 22.00
N ILE A 518 -11.46 12.61 20.80
CA ILE A 518 -10.85 11.90 19.68
C ILE A 518 -9.32 11.86 19.83
N ILE A 519 -8.71 12.96 20.29
CA ILE A 519 -7.25 13.11 20.40
C ILE A 519 -6.68 12.20 21.50
N ASN A 520 -7.38 12.12 22.64
CA ASN A 520 -6.89 11.46 23.85
C ASN A 520 -7.31 9.99 23.97
N ARG A 521 -8.11 9.49 23.01
CA ARG A 521 -8.50 8.08 23.02
C ARG A 521 -7.29 7.15 22.79
N PRO A 522 -7.30 5.95 23.40
CA PRO A 522 -6.31 4.92 23.07
C PRO A 522 -6.36 4.59 21.58
N LYS A 523 -5.18 4.45 20.96
CA LYS A 523 -5.12 4.02 19.55
C LYS A 523 -5.70 2.62 19.40
N LYS A 524 -6.62 2.47 18.43
CA LYS A 524 -7.01 1.17 17.90
C LYS A 524 -6.57 1.12 16.44
N GLY A 525 -6.03 -0.02 16.01
CA GLY A 525 -5.83 -0.29 14.59
C GLY A 525 -7.15 -0.72 13.95
N PHE A 526 -7.23 -0.64 12.64
CA PHE A 526 -8.38 -1.20 11.89
C PHE A 526 -8.31 -2.74 11.92
N ASN A 527 -8.57 -3.30 13.11
CA ASN A 527 -8.56 -4.73 13.37
C ASN A 527 -9.97 -5.30 13.19
N SER A 528 -10.05 -6.55 12.72
CA SER A 528 -11.28 -7.30 12.62
C SER A 528 -11.21 -8.61 13.41
N PRO A 529 -12.33 -9.16 13.88
CA PRO A 529 -12.37 -10.45 14.55
C PRO A 529 -12.24 -11.63 13.56
N PHE A 530 -11.37 -11.50 12.57
CA PHE A 530 -11.23 -12.43 11.45
C PHE A 530 -10.92 -13.87 11.87
N ASN A 531 -10.08 -14.05 12.88
CA ASN A 531 -9.69 -15.39 13.31
C ASN A 531 -10.84 -16.09 14.04
N GLU A 532 -11.57 -15.36 14.85
CA GLU A 532 -12.75 -15.86 15.56
C GLU A 532 -13.82 -16.27 14.54
N TRP A 533 -14.14 -15.41 13.58
CA TRP A 533 -15.10 -15.70 12.52
C TRP A 533 -14.66 -16.83 11.59
N LEU A 534 -13.37 -16.87 11.22
CA LEU A 534 -12.80 -17.95 10.42
C LEU A 534 -12.96 -19.33 11.09
N LEU A 535 -12.55 -19.42 12.37
CA LEU A 535 -12.62 -20.68 13.11
C LEU A 535 -14.06 -21.09 13.46
N GLN A 536 -14.95 -20.14 13.72
CA GLN A 536 -16.37 -20.40 13.93
C GLN A 536 -17.06 -20.95 12.67
N GLU A 537 -16.67 -20.47 11.48
CA GLU A 537 -17.28 -20.86 10.21
C GLU A 537 -16.69 -22.18 9.67
N TYR A 538 -15.37 -22.25 9.61
CA TYR A 538 -14.69 -23.35 8.93
C TYR A 538 -14.10 -24.41 9.87
N GLY A 539 -13.91 -24.11 11.17
CA GLY A 539 -13.41 -25.05 12.15
C GLY A 539 -12.13 -25.75 11.71
N ASN A 540 -12.13 -27.10 11.76
CA ASN A 540 -11.00 -27.93 11.37
C ASN A 540 -10.74 -27.93 9.86
N SER A 541 -11.71 -27.57 9.01
CA SER A 541 -11.50 -27.54 7.55
C SER A 541 -10.45 -26.51 7.12
N VAL A 542 -10.13 -25.53 7.99
CA VAL A 542 -8.98 -24.61 7.79
C VAL A 542 -7.67 -25.42 7.78
N LEU A 543 -7.47 -26.30 8.76
CA LEU A 543 -6.27 -27.15 8.83
C LEU A 543 -6.23 -28.15 7.68
N GLU A 544 -7.35 -28.77 7.35
CA GLU A 544 -7.47 -29.72 6.24
C GLU A 544 -7.04 -29.09 4.92
N LEU A 545 -7.50 -27.86 4.62
CA LEU A 545 -7.09 -27.11 3.44
C LEU A 545 -5.57 -26.85 3.43
N ILE A 546 -5.02 -26.40 4.56
CA ILE A 546 -3.58 -26.10 4.68
C ILE A 546 -2.75 -27.38 4.45
N LEU A 547 -3.15 -28.51 5.05
CA LEU A 547 -2.47 -29.80 4.89
C LEU A 547 -2.61 -30.34 3.47
N GLN A 548 -3.80 -30.23 2.85
CA GLN A 548 -4.03 -30.61 1.45
C GLN A 548 -3.06 -29.86 0.51
N VAL A 549 -2.95 -28.54 0.67
CA VAL A 549 -2.01 -27.70 -0.11
C VAL A 549 -0.57 -28.08 0.19
N ASN A 550 -0.22 -28.35 1.45
CA ASN A 550 1.15 -28.76 1.79
C ASN A 550 1.53 -30.13 1.23
N LYS A 551 0.59 -31.07 1.16
CA LYS A 551 0.80 -32.40 0.52
C LYS A 551 1.16 -32.25 -0.96
N ASN A 552 0.51 -31.30 -1.68
CA ASN A 552 0.80 -31.00 -3.08
C ASN A 552 2.11 -30.21 -3.24
N SER A 553 2.24 -29.10 -2.53
CA SER A 553 3.37 -28.15 -2.67
C SER A 553 4.68 -28.64 -2.05
N LYS A 554 4.61 -29.46 -0.99
CA LYS A 554 5.73 -30.00 -0.19
C LYS A 554 6.67 -28.92 0.39
N ILE A 555 6.15 -27.73 0.68
CA ILE A 555 6.93 -26.54 1.07
C ILE A 555 7.17 -26.50 2.58
N PHE A 556 6.13 -26.78 3.38
CA PHE A 556 6.14 -26.54 4.81
C PHE A 556 6.37 -27.82 5.64
N ASN A 557 6.78 -27.62 6.88
CA ASN A 557 6.86 -28.67 7.90
C ASN A 557 5.46 -28.89 8.49
N GLU A 558 4.92 -30.09 8.34
CA GLU A 558 3.54 -30.45 8.70
C GLU A 558 3.29 -30.32 10.20
N ASP A 559 4.20 -30.81 11.06
CA ASP A 559 4.07 -30.70 12.52
C ASP A 559 3.95 -29.25 12.98
N TYR A 560 4.67 -28.35 12.32
CA TYR A 560 4.61 -26.93 12.67
C TYR A 560 3.32 -26.26 12.18
N LEU A 561 2.74 -26.70 11.06
CA LEU A 561 1.41 -26.25 10.61
C LEU A 561 0.33 -26.63 11.62
N ILE A 562 0.32 -27.89 12.09
CA ILE A 562 -0.60 -28.37 13.12
C ILE A 562 -0.44 -27.56 14.41
N LYS A 563 0.81 -27.33 14.84
CA LYS A 563 1.10 -26.50 16.02
C LYS A 563 0.56 -25.07 15.89
N ILE A 564 0.70 -24.42 14.72
CA ILE A 564 0.16 -23.07 14.49
C ILE A 564 -1.36 -23.08 14.62
N PHE A 565 -2.04 -24.09 14.06
CA PHE A 565 -3.49 -24.21 14.15
C PHE A 565 -3.97 -24.33 15.61
N GLU A 566 -3.35 -25.23 16.41
CA GLU A 566 -3.70 -25.40 17.82
C GLU A 566 -3.43 -24.13 18.67
N LEU A 567 -2.36 -23.41 18.39
CA LEU A 567 -2.09 -22.12 19.02
C LEU A 567 -3.13 -21.05 18.63
N ALA A 568 -3.61 -21.05 17.39
CA ALA A 568 -4.62 -20.09 16.92
C ALA A 568 -6.00 -20.35 17.54
N LYS A 569 -6.38 -21.60 17.79
CA LYS A 569 -7.59 -21.95 18.57
C LYS A 569 -7.54 -21.34 19.98
N ASN A 570 -6.36 -21.28 20.59
CA ASN A 570 -6.10 -20.66 21.88
C ASN A 570 -5.78 -19.14 21.77
N ARG A 571 -6.24 -18.46 20.74
CA ARG A 571 -6.08 -17.02 20.45
C ARG A 571 -4.62 -16.54 20.34
N LYS A 572 -3.65 -17.46 20.23
CA LYS A 572 -2.26 -17.17 19.87
C LYS A 572 -2.07 -17.40 18.38
N PHE A 573 -1.05 -16.82 17.78
CA PHE A 573 -0.72 -17.05 16.36
C PHE A 573 -1.89 -16.86 15.37
N LYS A 574 -2.87 -16.02 15.68
CA LYS A 574 -4.02 -15.73 14.82
C LYS A 574 -3.59 -15.28 13.42
N GLN A 575 -2.68 -14.32 13.36
CA GLN A 575 -2.17 -13.78 12.09
C GLN A 575 -1.36 -14.83 11.31
N HIS A 576 -0.64 -15.73 12.00
CA HIS A 576 0.10 -16.82 11.36
C HIS A 576 -0.86 -17.81 10.65
N LEU A 577 -1.95 -18.20 11.33
CA LEU A 577 -2.97 -19.06 10.75
C LEU A 577 -3.65 -18.40 9.55
N TRP A 578 -4.05 -17.14 9.67
CA TRP A 578 -4.66 -16.39 8.59
C TRP A 578 -3.75 -16.31 7.36
N THR A 579 -2.46 -16.02 7.56
CA THR A 579 -1.46 -15.98 6.49
C THR A 579 -1.39 -17.30 5.74
N LEU A 580 -1.35 -18.42 6.45
CA LEU A 580 -1.33 -19.76 5.84
C LEU A 580 -2.64 -20.11 5.15
N PHE A 581 -3.79 -19.73 5.71
CA PHE A 581 -5.10 -19.93 5.11
C PHE A 581 -5.26 -19.18 3.78
N VAL A 582 -4.92 -17.89 3.75
CA VAL A 582 -4.98 -17.06 2.54
C VAL A 582 -4.07 -17.62 1.44
N PHE A 583 -2.84 -17.98 1.80
CA PHE A 583 -1.94 -18.66 0.85
C PHE A 583 -2.54 -19.96 0.32
N SER A 584 -3.13 -20.77 1.19
CA SER A 584 -3.69 -22.08 0.80
C SER A 584 -4.90 -21.94 -0.11
N LYS A 585 -5.78 -20.97 0.15
CA LYS A 585 -6.91 -20.64 -0.75
C LYS A 585 -6.42 -20.27 -2.15
N TRP A 586 -5.49 -19.33 -2.20
CA TRP A 586 -4.91 -18.87 -3.46
C TRP A 586 -4.15 -19.99 -4.20
N TYR A 587 -3.32 -20.78 -3.50
CA TYR A 587 -2.55 -21.89 -4.10
C TYR A 587 -3.46 -22.95 -4.68
N LYS A 588 -4.51 -23.35 -3.94
CA LYS A 588 -5.49 -24.32 -4.42
C LYS A 588 -6.16 -23.85 -5.73
N LYS A 589 -6.52 -22.58 -5.83
CA LYS A 589 -7.18 -21.99 -7.02
C LYS A 589 -6.27 -21.94 -8.24
N ASN A 590 -4.96 -21.69 -8.06
CA ASN A 590 -4.05 -21.40 -9.18
C ASN A 590 -3.14 -22.57 -9.58
N TYR A 591 -2.95 -23.59 -8.71
CA TYR A 591 -1.96 -24.67 -8.93
C TYR A 591 -2.51 -26.09 -8.64
N MET A 592 -3.76 -26.23 -8.21
CA MET A 592 -4.40 -27.54 -8.00
C MET A 592 -5.65 -27.68 -8.86
#